data_f8aa0ab19e72e469edb7dab5a7baf800
#
_entry.id   f8aa0ab19e72e469edb7dab5a7baf800
#
_cell.length_a   1.000
_cell.length_b   1.000
_cell.length_c   1.000
_cell.angle_alpha   90.00
_cell.angle_beta   90.00
_cell.angle_gamma   90.00
#
_symmetry.space_group_name_H-M   'P 1'
#
loop_
_entity.id
_entity.type
_entity.pdbx_description
1 polymer ?
#
loop_
_entity_poly.entity_id
_entity_poly.type
_entity_poly.pdbx_seq_one_letter_code
_entity_poly.pdbx_strand_id
1 'polypeptide(L)'
;MAVAFYNIKEGEFVRLLETKSITKVIAQEKENEPLKFLVVAINAQTEMAYAMRHGRVNEPRTWRLDNLAKFLRKHNVTDFETVFRH
;
A
#
# COMPACT_ATOMS: atom_id res chain seq x y z
N MET A 1 -3.03 11.65 16.79
CA MET A 1 -4.08 10.63 16.67
C MET A 1 -3.50 9.39 16.00
N ALA A 2 -3.74 8.24 16.58
CA ALA A 2 -3.16 6.99 16.08
C ALA A 2 -4.04 6.43 14.96
N VAL A 3 -3.39 6.00 13.87
CA VAL A 3 -4.05 5.30 12.78
C VAL A 3 -3.84 3.81 12.99
N ALA A 4 -4.91 3.02 12.97
CA ALA A 4 -4.80 1.57 13.05
C ALA A 4 -4.18 1.06 11.74
N PHE A 5 -3.21 0.15 11.86
CA PHE A 5 -2.45 -0.36 10.72
C PHE A 5 -2.62 -1.87 10.62
N TYR A 6 -2.98 -2.35 9.42
CA TYR A 6 -3.24 -3.76 9.18
C TYR A 6 -2.46 -4.27 7.98
N ASN A 7 -1.91 -5.47 8.12
CA ASN A 7 -1.35 -6.21 6.98
C ASN A 7 -2.41 -7.16 6.48
N ILE A 8 -2.84 -6.99 5.24
CA ILE A 8 -3.93 -7.78 4.66
C ILE A 8 -3.50 -8.48 3.38
N LYS A 9 -4.26 -9.48 2.98
CA LYS A 9 -3.99 -10.24 1.76
C LYS A 9 -4.22 -9.39 0.52
N GLU A 10 -3.57 -9.75 -0.58
CA GLU A 10 -3.70 -9.02 -1.84
C GLU A 10 -5.17 -8.89 -2.27
N GLY A 11 -5.95 -9.95 -2.20
CA GLY A 11 -7.35 -9.90 -2.59
C GLY A 11 -8.18 -8.90 -1.78
N GLU A 12 -7.92 -8.84 -0.48
CA GLU A 12 -8.57 -7.86 0.38
C GLU A 12 -8.14 -6.43 0.04
N PHE A 13 -6.84 -6.25 -0.24
CA PHE A 13 -6.30 -4.95 -0.61
C PHE A 13 -6.95 -4.45 -1.91
N VAL A 14 -7.02 -5.33 -2.92
CA VAL A 14 -7.66 -5.01 -4.21
C VAL A 14 -9.12 -4.65 -4.02
N ARG A 15 -9.83 -5.39 -3.18
CA ARG A 15 -11.24 -5.10 -2.90
C ARG A 15 -11.43 -3.72 -2.30
N LEU A 16 -10.54 -3.32 -1.38
CA LEU A 16 -10.60 -1.97 -0.80
C LEU A 16 -10.40 -0.89 -1.85
N LEU A 17 -9.49 -1.12 -2.81
CA LEU A 17 -9.29 -0.18 -3.91
C LEU A 17 -10.54 -0.09 -4.79
N GLU A 18 -11.15 -1.24 -5.10
CA GLU A 18 -12.31 -1.32 -5.99
C GLU A 18 -13.57 -0.72 -5.38
N THR A 19 -13.74 -0.84 -4.08
CA THR A 19 -14.92 -0.30 -3.39
C THR A 19 -14.80 1.19 -3.10
N LYS A 20 -13.69 1.82 -3.52
CA LYS A 20 -13.44 3.24 -3.30
C LYS A 20 -13.42 3.62 -1.81
N SER A 21 -13.04 2.66 -0.96
CA SER A 21 -12.87 2.91 0.47
C SER A 21 -11.58 3.64 0.78
N ILE A 22 -10.67 3.69 -0.18
CA ILE A 22 -9.33 4.23 0.04
C ILE A 22 -9.29 5.69 -0.43
N THR A 23 -8.81 6.57 0.44
CA THR A 23 -8.71 7.99 0.15
C THR A 23 -7.31 8.40 -0.30
N LYS A 24 -6.29 7.58 0.01
CA LYS A 24 -4.90 7.89 -0.33
C LYS A 24 -4.09 6.61 -0.44
N VAL A 25 -3.19 6.55 -1.42
CA VAL A 25 -2.25 5.45 -1.58
C VAL A 25 -0.84 6.01 -1.50
N ILE A 26 0.01 5.35 -0.73
CA ILE A 26 1.39 5.77 -0.51
C ILE A 26 2.31 4.60 -0.85
N ALA A 27 3.37 4.88 -1.62
CA ALA A 27 4.49 3.97 -1.81
C ALA A 27 5.60 4.44 -0.87
N GLN A 28 5.83 3.69 0.19
CA GLN A 28 6.80 4.03 1.22
C GLN A 28 8.06 3.20 1.04
N GLU A 29 9.19 3.86 0.81
CA GLU A 29 10.46 3.13 0.69
C GLU A 29 10.78 2.42 1.99
N LYS A 30 11.18 1.15 1.88
CA LYS A 30 11.51 0.35 3.04
C LYS A 30 12.87 0.76 3.61
N GLU A 31 12.93 0.88 4.93
CA GLU A 31 14.17 1.17 5.61
C GLU A 31 15.18 0.06 5.35
N ASN A 32 16.42 0.43 5.06
CA ASN A 32 17.53 -0.48 4.76
C ASN A 32 17.42 -1.28 3.46
N GLU A 33 16.43 -1.00 2.63
CA GLU A 33 16.31 -1.61 1.31
C GLU A 33 16.01 -0.53 0.27
N PRO A 34 17.05 0.13 -0.27
CA PRO A 34 16.85 1.22 -1.24
C PRO A 34 16.03 0.78 -2.45
N LEU A 35 15.12 1.62 -2.86
CA LEU A 35 14.25 1.44 -4.02
C LEU A 35 13.30 0.22 -3.92
N LYS A 36 13.09 -0.30 -2.72
CA LYS A 36 12.05 -1.26 -2.42
C LYS A 36 10.96 -0.56 -1.63
N PHE A 37 9.72 -0.72 -2.03
CA PHE A 37 8.61 0.06 -1.51
C PHE A 37 7.52 -0.83 -0.92
N LEU A 38 6.92 -0.35 0.17
CA LEU A 38 5.69 -0.91 0.71
C LEU A 38 4.54 -0.09 0.15
N VAL A 39 3.43 -0.75 -0.15
CA VAL A 39 2.23 -0.02 -0.55
C VAL A 39 1.30 0.10 0.65
N VAL A 40 0.88 1.33 0.94
CA VAL A 40 -0.03 1.61 2.05
C VAL A 40 -1.27 2.30 1.49
N ALA A 41 -2.42 1.75 1.82
CA ALA A 41 -3.71 2.31 1.45
C ALA A 41 -4.39 2.86 2.69
N ILE A 42 -4.85 4.10 2.63
CA ILE A 42 -5.42 4.79 3.78
C ILE A 42 -6.89 5.08 3.55
N ASN A 43 -7.71 4.78 4.55
CA ASN A 43 -9.07 5.25 4.62
C ASN A 43 -9.13 6.32 5.71
N ALA A 44 -9.19 7.59 5.30
CA ALA A 44 -9.18 8.71 6.23
C ALA A 44 -10.43 8.78 7.10
N GLN A 45 -11.56 8.28 6.59
CA GLN A 45 -12.82 8.33 7.34
C GLN A 45 -12.81 7.39 8.55
N THR A 46 -12.21 6.21 8.38
CA THR A 46 -12.13 5.22 9.46
C THR A 46 -10.79 5.28 10.20
N GLU A 47 -9.86 6.12 9.74
CA GLU A 47 -8.50 6.24 10.29
C GLU A 47 -7.77 4.90 10.27
N MET A 48 -7.95 4.13 9.20
CA MET A 48 -7.28 2.85 9.02
C MET A 48 -6.29 2.90 7.88
N ALA A 49 -5.15 2.26 8.07
CA ALA A 49 -4.13 2.10 7.04
C ALA A 49 -3.88 0.61 6.81
N TYR A 50 -3.75 0.24 5.54
CA TYR A 50 -3.60 -1.15 5.14
C TYR A 50 -2.35 -1.33 4.31
N ALA A 51 -1.56 -2.36 4.63
CA ALA A 51 -0.45 -2.78 3.80
C ALA A 51 -0.73 -4.18 3.28
N MET A 52 -0.17 -4.51 2.11
CA MET A 52 -0.34 -5.84 1.53
C MET A 52 0.69 -6.80 2.12
N ARG A 53 0.25 -7.94 2.62
CA ARG A 53 1.13 -8.97 3.15
C ARG A 53 1.94 -9.64 2.04
N HIS A 54 3.10 -10.14 2.41
CA HIS A 54 3.91 -10.97 1.53
C HIS A 54 3.47 -12.44 1.71
N GLY A 55 2.54 -12.89 0.85
CA GLY A 55 2.03 -14.25 0.91
C GLY A 55 1.44 -14.61 2.27
N ARG A 56 1.96 -15.66 2.89
CA ARG A 56 1.50 -16.13 4.20
C ARG A 56 2.21 -15.51 5.38
N VAL A 57 3.25 -14.73 5.11
CA VAL A 57 4.05 -14.09 6.15
C VAL A 57 3.37 -12.78 6.54
N ASN A 58 3.31 -12.51 7.85
CA ASN A 58 2.72 -11.26 8.33
C ASN A 58 3.72 -10.12 8.25
N GLU A 59 4.30 -9.94 7.07
CA GLU A 59 5.20 -8.84 6.76
C GLU A 59 4.71 -8.15 5.50
N PRO A 60 4.85 -6.83 5.40
CA PRO A 60 4.45 -6.13 4.18
C PRO A 60 5.27 -6.60 2.98
N ARG A 61 4.58 -6.78 1.86
CA ARG A 61 5.23 -7.12 0.60
C ARG A 61 6.01 -5.91 0.10
N THR A 62 7.21 -6.15 -0.42
CA THR A 62 8.01 -5.08 -1.04
C THR A 62 7.89 -5.13 -2.55
N TRP A 63 8.01 -3.97 -3.18
CA TRP A 63 7.83 -3.80 -4.62
C TRP A 63 8.95 -2.94 -5.18
N ARG A 64 9.31 -3.20 -6.44
CA ARG A 64 9.97 -2.20 -7.26
C ARG A 64 8.91 -1.16 -7.63
N LEU A 65 9.30 0.09 -7.68
CA LEU A 65 8.32 1.16 -7.91
C LEU A 65 7.57 1.01 -9.25
N ASP A 66 8.27 0.59 -10.31
CA ASP A 66 7.65 0.39 -11.61
C ASP A 66 6.59 -0.71 -11.57
N ASN A 67 6.87 -1.82 -10.88
CA ASN A 67 5.90 -2.91 -10.74
C ASN A 67 4.71 -2.50 -9.87
N LEU A 68 4.96 -1.74 -8.82
CA LEU A 68 3.88 -1.23 -7.98
C LEU A 68 2.98 -0.28 -8.79
N ALA A 69 3.57 0.59 -9.58
CA ALA A 69 2.80 1.51 -10.43
C ALA A 69 1.90 0.73 -11.40
N LYS A 70 2.41 -0.34 -12.01
CA LYS A 70 1.62 -1.18 -12.91
C LYS A 70 0.46 -1.84 -12.18
N PHE A 71 0.70 -2.35 -10.97
CA PHE A 71 -0.34 -2.97 -10.15
C PHE A 71 -1.44 -1.96 -9.81
N LEU A 72 -1.05 -0.78 -9.34
CA LEU A 72 -2.02 0.24 -8.96
C LEU A 72 -2.83 0.72 -10.16
N ARG A 73 -2.18 0.92 -11.31
CA ARG A 73 -2.86 1.31 -12.53
C ARG A 73 -3.88 0.27 -12.97
N LYS A 74 -3.53 -1.01 -12.86
CA LYS A 74 -4.45 -2.11 -13.18
C LYS A 74 -5.73 -2.04 -12.35
N HIS A 75 -5.65 -1.55 -11.14
CA HIS A 75 -6.79 -1.45 -10.23
C HIS A 75 -7.36 -0.04 -10.14
N ASN A 76 -7.14 0.75 -11.19
CA ASN A 76 -7.75 2.08 -11.36
C ASN A 76 -7.31 3.13 -10.34
N VAL A 77 -6.14 2.96 -9.76
CA VAL A 77 -5.53 4.00 -8.94
C VAL A 77 -4.88 5.00 -9.89
N THR A 78 -5.32 6.26 -9.85
CA THR A 78 -4.88 7.28 -10.79
C THR A 78 -3.65 8.03 -10.31
N ASP A 79 -3.39 8.02 -9.02
CA ASP A 79 -2.25 8.73 -8.43
C ASP A 79 -1.90 8.09 -7.08
N PHE A 80 -0.65 8.22 -6.70
CA PHE A 80 -0.19 7.80 -5.40
C PHE A 80 1.03 8.61 -5.01
N GLU A 81 1.24 8.74 -3.72
CA GLU A 81 2.37 9.47 -3.18
C GLU A 81 3.56 8.53 -2.98
N THR A 82 4.75 8.98 -3.33
CA THR A 82 5.98 8.22 -3.12
C THR A 82 6.80 8.90 -2.04
N VAL A 83 7.21 8.13 -1.03
CA VAL A 83 8.01 8.63 0.07
C VAL A 83 9.32 7.85 0.11
N PHE A 84 10.44 8.56 0.01
CA PHE A 84 11.77 7.97 0.08
C PHE A 84 12.33 8.10 1.49
N ARG A 85 13.12 7.11 1.86
CA ARG A 85 13.91 7.15 3.09
C ARG A 85 15.38 7.14 2.73
N HIS A 86 16.15 7.94 3.42
CA HIS A 86 17.58 8.00 3.21
C HIS A 86 18.30 8.60 4.42
#